data_72c50d060aedaa6133ce1fca8cc84b5c
#
_entry.id   72c50d060aedaa6133ce1fca8cc84b5c
#
_cell.length_a   1.000
_cell.length_b   1.000
_cell.length_c   1.000
_cell.angle_alpha   90.00
_cell.angle_beta   90.00
_cell.angle_gamma   90.00
#
_symmetry.space_group_name_H-M   'P 1'
#
loop_
_entity.id
_entity.type
_entity.pdbx_description
1 polymer ?
#
loop_
_entity_poly.entity_id
_entity_poly.type
_entity_poly.pdbx_seq_one_letter_code
_entity_poly.pdbx_strand_id
1 'polypeptide(L)'
;MGSVAVTYRIMPEDASSDLAPIKEGVRKAVGSALRGMQEKDVAFGLKAILALAVVEDASGQAEKLETALGQIPGVGSVEAIDVTLV
;
A
#
# COMPACT_ATOMS: atom_id res chain seq x y z
N MET A 1 11.69 10.58 16.36
CA MET A 1 11.53 11.71 15.48
C MET A 1 12.18 11.55 14.13
N GLY A 2 12.19 10.50 13.54
CA GLY A 2 12.57 10.33 12.15
C GLY A 2 11.35 10.02 11.33
N SER A 3 11.53 9.99 10.03
CA SER A 3 10.52 9.50 9.12
C SER A 3 11.00 8.24 8.46
N VAL A 4 10.08 7.40 8.04
CA VAL A 4 10.39 6.19 7.29
C VAL A 4 9.60 6.20 5.99
N ALA A 5 10.26 5.75 4.93
CA ALA A 5 9.59 5.49 3.65
C ALA A 5 9.26 4.01 3.60
N VAL A 6 7.99 3.70 3.50
CA VAL A 6 7.51 2.31 3.47
C VAL A 6 6.87 2.04 2.12
N THR A 7 7.28 0.96 1.48
CA THR A 7 6.65 0.50 0.25
C THR A 7 5.75 -0.67 0.59
N TYR A 8 4.47 -0.51 0.30
CA TYR A 8 3.48 -1.57 0.50
C TYR A 8 3.17 -2.23 -0.83
N ARG A 9 3.15 -3.54 -0.83
CA ARG A 9 2.67 -4.31 -1.96
C ARG A 9 1.24 -4.73 -1.66
N ILE A 10 0.32 -4.24 -2.46
CA ILE A 10 -1.10 -4.48 -2.27
C ILE A 10 -1.59 -5.40 -3.38
N MET A 11 -2.07 -6.57 -3.00
CA MET A 11 -2.55 -7.55 -3.96
C MET A 11 -4.07 -7.57 -3.98
N PRO A 12 -4.71 -7.64 -5.16
CA PRO A 12 -6.15 -7.79 -5.24
C PRO A 12 -6.56 -9.21 -4.83
N GLU A 13 -7.85 -9.39 -4.57
CA GLU A 13 -8.39 -10.69 -4.21
C GLU A 13 -8.28 -11.70 -5.35
N ASP A 14 -8.42 -11.25 -6.59
CA ASP A 14 -8.25 -12.11 -7.74
C ASP A 14 -7.74 -11.32 -8.95
N ALA A 15 -7.34 -12.05 -10.00
CA ALA A 15 -6.73 -11.46 -11.17
C ALA A 15 -7.70 -10.59 -11.99
N SER A 16 -8.99 -10.80 -11.86
CA SER A 16 -9.99 -10.02 -12.59
C SER A 16 -10.45 -8.78 -11.86
N SER A 17 -9.94 -8.53 -10.65
CA SER A 17 -10.31 -7.35 -9.88
C SER A 17 -9.92 -6.07 -10.61
N ASP A 18 -10.83 -5.10 -10.58
CA ASP A 18 -10.54 -3.76 -11.09
C ASP A 18 -9.68 -3.04 -10.06
N LEU A 19 -8.53 -2.54 -10.48
CA LEU A 19 -7.61 -1.88 -9.59
C LEU A 19 -7.97 -0.41 -9.31
N ALA A 20 -8.80 0.20 -10.13
CA ALA A 20 -9.14 1.62 -9.96
C ALA A 20 -9.78 1.91 -8.60
N PRO A 21 -10.79 1.16 -8.13
CA PRO A 21 -11.35 1.39 -6.79
C PRO A 21 -10.33 1.14 -5.68
N ILE A 22 -9.44 0.16 -5.86
CA ILE A 22 -8.40 -0.14 -4.88
C ILE A 22 -7.41 1.02 -4.79
N LYS A 23 -6.99 1.56 -5.93
CA LYS A 23 -6.09 2.72 -5.95
C LYS A 23 -6.72 3.92 -5.25
N GLU A 24 -8.00 4.14 -5.47
CA GLU A 24 -8.72 5.23 -4.82
C GLU A 24 -8.77 5.03 -3.32
N GLY A 25 -9.02 3.80 -2.89
CA GLY A 25 -8.98 3.45 -1.46
C GLY A 25 -7.62 3.69 -0.85
N VAL A 26 -6.55 3.36 -1.58
CA VAL A 26 -5.18 3.61 -1.13
C VAL A 26 -4.94 5.10 -0.92
N ARG A 27 -5.36 5.93 -1.89
CA ARG A 27 -5.21 7.38 -1.75
C ARG A 27 -5.92 7.91 -0.52
N LYS A 28 -7.12 7.41 -0.24
CA LYS A 28 -7.89 7.84 0.92
C LYS A 28 -7.27 7.33 2.22
N ALA A 29 -6.81 6.09 2.24
CA ALA A 29 -6.24 5.50 3.46
C ALA A 29 -4.90 6.13 3.84
N VAL A 30 -4.05 6.38 2.86
CA VAL A 30 -2.71 6.92 3.10
C VAL A 30 -2.75 8.45 3.20
N GLY A 31 -3.58 9.07 2.37
CA GLY A 31 -3.74 10.54 2.40
C GLY A 31 -2.46 11.27 2.03
N SER A 32 -2.14 12.30 2.80
CA SER A 32 -0.98 13.16 2.51
C SER A 32 0.37 12.45 2.65
N ALA A 33 0.41 11.29 3.28
CA ALA A 33 1.65 10.52 3.40
C ALA A 33 2.04 9.82 2.10
N LEU A 34 1.11 9.69 1.15
CA LEU A 34 1.37 8.99 -0.11
C LEU A 34 2.33 9.80 -0.98
N ARG A 35 3.42 9.15 -1.40
CA ARG A 35 4.45 9.78 -2.24
C ARG A 35 4.50 9.20 -3.64
N GLY A 36 3.94 8.04 -3.84
CA GLY A 36 3.91 7.43 -5.16
C GLY A 36 3.10 6.15 -5.14
N MET A 37 2.62 5.77 -6.31
CA MET A 37 1.85 4.55 -6.46
C MET A 37 2.01 4.07 -7.89
N GLN A 38 2.27 2.77 -8.06
CA GLN A 38 2.41 2.20 -9.38
C GLN A 38 1.87 0.77 -9.40
N GLU A 39 1.52 0.31 -10.59
CA GLU A 39 1.12 -1.06 -10.79
C GLU A 39 2.33 -1.87 -11.24
N LYS A 40 2.39 -3.11 -10.81
CA LYS A 40 3.44 -4.02 -11.21
C LYS A 40 2.86 -5.39 -11.48
N ASP A 41 3.27 -5.98 -12.60
CA ASP A 41 2.85 -7.34 -12.93
C ASP A 41 3.55 -8.33 -12.02
N VAL A 42 2.78 -9.28 -11.51
CA VAL A 42 3.31 -10.41 -10.76
C VAL A 42 2.87 -11.70 -11.46
N ALA A 43 3.19 -12.84 -10.89
CA ALA A 43 2.91 -14.12 -11.52
C ALA A 43 1.41 -14.35 -11.79
N PHE A 44 1.12 -15.15 -12.81
CA PHE A 44 -0.23 -15.63 -13.10
C PHE A 44 -1.24 -14.54 -13.49
N GLY A 45 -0.77 -13.48 -14.12
CA GLY A 45 -1.65 -12.41 -14.59
C GLY A 45 -2.15 -11.47 -13.50
N LEU A 46 -1.68 -11.66 -12.28
CA LEU A 46 -2.01 -10.75 -11.18
C LEU A 46 -1.21 -9.46 -11.30
N LYS A 47 -1.82 -8.36 -10.90
CA LYS A 47 -1.15 -7.07 -10.80
C LYS A 47 -1.17 -6.61 -9.36
N ALA A 48 -0.03 -6.18 -8.88
CA ALA A 48 0.09 -5.60 -7.55
C ALA A 48 0.14 -4.09 -7.65
N ILE A 49 -0.30 -3.42 -6.60
CA ILE A 49 -0.11 -1.99 -6.46
C ILE A 49 1.02 -1.78 -5.47
N LEU A 50 2.02 -1.00 -5.87
CA LEU A 50 3.10 -0.59 -4.98
C LEU A 50 2.82 0.84 -4.54
N ALA A 51 2.62 1.03 -3.25
CA ALA A 51 2.33 2.34 -2.68
C ALA A 51 3.48 2.75 -1.78
N LEU A 52 4.08 3.89 -2.07
CA LEU A 52 5.15 4.46 -1.26
C LEU A 52 4.57 5.51 -0.35
N ALA A 53 4.75 5.34 0.95
CA ALA A 53 4.29 6.28 1.95
C ALA A 53 5.45 6.71 2.82
N VAL A 54 5.47 7.97 3.22
CA VAL A 54 6.45 8.48 4.19
C VAL A 54 5.67 8.83 5.46
N VAL A 55 6.01 8.15 6.55
CA VAL A 55 5.31 8.31 7.82
C VAL A 55 6.34 8.54 8.92
N GLU A 56 5.87 9.03 10.07
CA GLU A 56 6.72 9.16 11.23
C GLU A 56 7.08 7.79 11.78
N ASP A 57 8.33 7.66 12.22
CA ASP A 57 8.86 6.41 12.75
C ASP A 57 8.46 6.20 14.21
N ALA A 58 7.37 6.76 14.64
CA ALA A 58 6.90 6.63 16.00
C ALA A 58 5.47 6.12 16.01
N SER A 59 5.08 5.49 17.09
CA SER A 59 3.67 5.17 17.35
C SER A 59 3.02 4.18 16.39
N GLY A 60 3.80 3.36 15.69
CA GLY A 60 3.23 2.30 14.85
C GLY A 60 2.48 2.80 13.64
N GLN A 61 2.83 3.96 13.10
CA GLN A 61 2.15 4.51 11.92
C GLN A 61 2.15 3.56 10.73
N ALA A 62 3.28 2.89 10.49
CA ALA A 62 3.37 1.96 9.37
C ALA A 62 2.41 0.78 9.53
N GLU A 63 2.25 0.28 10.74
CA GLU A 63 1.31 -0.81 11.00
C GLU A 63 -0.13 -0.37 10.87
N LYS A 64 -0.44 0.85 11.29
CA LYS A 64 -1.78 1.41 11.14
C LYS A 64 -2.16 1.54 9.68
N LEU A 65 -1.23 1.98 8.84
CA LEU A 65 -1.46 2.08 7.40
C LEU A 65 -1.66 0.70 6.78
N GLU A 66 -0.85 -0.27 7.18
CA GLU A 66 -0.99 -1.63 6.68
C GLU A 66 -2.39 -2.18 6.98
N THR A 67 -2.86 -1.98 8.20
CA THR A 67 -4.19 -2.40 8.60
C THR A 67 -5.28 -1.70 7.79
N ALA A 68 -5.16 -0.38 7.63
CA ALA A 68 -6.12 0.39 6.86
C ALA A 68 -6.16 -0.04 5.39
N LEU A 69 -5.00 -0.30 4.80
CA LEU A 69 -4.92 -0.76 3.42
C LEU A 69 -5.58 -2.13 3.26
N GLY A 70 -5.41 -3.01 4.23
CA GLY A 70 -6.03 -4.35 4.20
C GLY A 70 -7.54 -4.32 4.30
N GLN A 71 -8.13 -3.23 4.75
CA GLN A 71 -9.58 -3.10 4.88
C GLN A 71 -10.25 -2.55 3.63
N ILE A 72 -9.47 -2.16 2.63
CA ILE A 72 -10.04 -1.65 1.38
C ILE A 72 -10.75 -2.80 0.64
N PRO A 73 -12.01 -2.60 0.22
CA PRO A 73 -12.72 -3.64 -0.54
C PRO A 73 -11.95 -4.05 -1.80
N GLY A 74 -11.81 -5.33 -2.02
CA GLY A 74 -11.09 -5.88 -3.16
C GLY A 74 -9.62 -6.19 -2.90
N VAL A 75 -9.08 -5.77 -1.76
CA VAL A 75 -7.71 -6.08 -1.39
C VAL A 75 -7.63 -7.46 -0.76
N GLY A 76 -6.78 -8.32 -1.33
CA GLY A 76 -6.56 -9.67 -0.80
C GLY A 76 -5.46 -9.73 0.23
N SER A 77 -4.38 -8.98 0.02
CA SER A 77 -3.28 -8.95 0.97
C SER A 77 -2.50 -7.65 0.86
N VAL A 78 -1.84 -7.28 1.95
CA VAL A 78 -0.96 -6.11 2.02
C VAL A 78 0.32 -6.54 2.72
N GLU A 79 1.45 -6.15 2.16
CA GLU A 79 2.75 -6.50 2.72
C GLU A 79 3.69 -5.30 2.60
N ALA A 80 4.37 -4.97 3.68
CA ALA A 80 5.42 -3.97 3.64
C ALA A 80 6.69 -4.65 3.12
N ILE A 81 7.11 -4.30 1.91
CA ILE A 81 8.23 -4.97 1.25
C ILE A 81 9.54 -4.19 1.36
N ASP A 82 9.47 -2.95 1.77
CA ASP A 82 10.66 -2.13 1.96
C ASP A 82 10.38 -1.06 2.99
N VAL A 83 11.33 -0.85 3.88
CA VAL A 83 11.26 0.20 4.91
C VAL A 83 12.63 0.86 4.97
N THR A 84 12.66 2.16 4.72
CA THR A 84 13.91 2.92 4.68
C THR A 84 13.78 4.16 5.54
N LEU A 85 14.76 4.43 6.35
CA LEU A 85 14.82 5.68 7.11
C LEU A 85 15.13 6.85 6.17
N VAL A 86 14.44 7.92 6.37
CA VAL A 86 14.64 9.15 5.57
C VAL A 86 14.90 10.35 6.46
#